data_06146464b1ce0b5cc30566c56301c571
#
_entry.id   06146464b1ce0b5cc30566c56301c571
#
_cell.length_a   1.000
_cell.length_b   1.000
_cell.length_c   1.000
_cell.angle_alpha   90.00
_cell.angle_beta   90.00
_cell.angle_gamma   90.00
#
_symmetry.space_group_name_H-M   'P 1'
#
loop_
_entity.id
_entity.type
_entity.pdbx_description
1 polymer ?
#
loop_
_entity_poly.entity_id
_entity_poly.type
_entity_poly.pdbx_seq_one_letter_code
_entity_poly.pdbx_strand_id
1 'polypeptide(L)'
;YGPFPRVRALGESVRELSHVLGLRDCPATTPVFFNDQFEIFRGRRPPRCIRADLSTCLAPCAGRPTSGEYGAAVELAKRFLEGRAEAPLRDLQQQMAEAAARTDFEYAALLRDRLERLQCFQDELVAFRGRVQDLSFIYRVPGFRGDDRVYIIRRGRIRKTLPHPKSSKARARVADQIESTFAELDMGPAGLRPEEAAEILLIAQWFRLRPRERKRTTPPDRWFAEKRPA
;
A
#
# COMPACT_ATOMS: atom_id res chain seq x y z
N TYR A 1 2.25 3.54 0.88
CA TYR A 1 0.85 3.20 0.60
C TYR A 1 0.05 4.49 0.32
N GLY A 2 -0.79 4.51 -0.68
CA GLY A 2 -1.58 5.68 -1.07
C GLY A 2 -1.52 5.95 -2.57
N PRO A 3 -2.15 7.01 -3.07
CA PRO A 3 -2.79 8.12 -2.34
C PRO A 3 -4.20 7.79 -1.83
N PHE A 4 -4.55 8.25 -0.63
CA PHE A 4 -5.87 8.02 -0.03
C PHE A 4 -6.71 9.29 0.04
N PRO A 5 -8.00 9.25 -0.34
CA PRO A 5 -8.85 10.44 -0.34
C PRO A 5 -9.34 10.86 1.07
N ARG A 6 -9.27 9.96 2.07
CA ARG A 6 -9.80 10.19 3.43
C ARG A 6 -8.69 10.14 4.48
N VAL A 7 -7.87 11.16 4.55
CA VAL A 7 -6.65 11.21 5.38
C VAL A 7 -6.96 11.06 6.89
N ARG A 8 -8.08 11.61 7.40
CA ARG A 8 -8.41 11.57 8.84
C ARG A 8 -8.77 10.15 9.31
N ALA A 9 -9.68 9.48 8.63
CA ALA A 9 -10.08 8.10 8.95
C ALA A 9 -8.89 7.14 8.82
N LEU A 10 -8.05 7.35 7.80
CA LEU A 10 -6.81 6.61 7.62
C LEU A 10 -5.87 6.77 8.83
N GLY A 11 -5.68 8.00 9.32
CA GLY A 11 -4.82 8.28 10.46
C GLY A 11 -5.29 7.59 11.75
N GLU A 12 -6.59 7.46 11.95
CA GLU A 12 -7.17 6.72 13.08
C GLU A 12 -6.91 5.21 12.95
N SER A 13 -7.12 4.65 11.76
CA SER A 13 -6.88 3.23 11.51
C SER A 13 -5.40 2.84 11.60
N VAL A 14 -4.49 3.71 11.14
CA VAL A 14 -3.03 3.50 11.27
C VAL A 14 -2.61 3.53 12.75
N ARG A 15 -3.18 4.45 13.54
CA ARG A 15 -2.93 4.47 14.99
C ARG A 15 -3.44 3.19 15.65
N GLU A 16 -4.63 2.73 15.29
CA GLU A 16 -5.19 1.50 15.82
C GLU A 16 -4.30 0.29 15.49
N LEU A 17 -3.87 0.16 14.24
CA LEU A 17 -2.94 -0.90 13.84
C LEU A 17 -1.62 -0.82 14.63
N SER A 18 -1.12 0.41 14.84
CA SER A 18 0.09 0.63 15.63
C SER A 18 -0.09 0.22 17.09
N HIS A 19 -1.30 0.43 17.66
CA HIS A 19 -1.63 -0.02 19.02
C HIS A 19 -1.68 -1.54 19.13
N VAL A 20 -2.36 -2.19 18.20
CA VAL A 20 -2.51 -3.66 18.20
C VAL A 20 -1.15 -4.36 18.04
N LEU A 21 -0.27 -3.80 17.23
CA LEU A 21 1.06 -4.37 16.97
C LEU A 21 2.17 -3.84 17.88
N GLY A 22 1.84 -2.98 18.84
CA GLY A 22 2.84 -2.38 19.73
C GLY A 22 3.84 -1.46 19.03
N LEU A 23 3.50 -0.93 17.84
CA LEU A 23 4.37 -0.05 17.09
C LEU A 23 4.32 1.38 17.65
N ARG A 24 5.45 2.10 17.51
CA ARG A 24 5.53 3.50 17.93
C ARG A 24 4.77 4.42 16.97
N ASP A 25 4.15 5.47 17.51
CA ASP A 25 3.55 6.59 16.78
C ASP A 25 4.14 7.95 17.20
N CYS A 26 5.19 7.93 18.01
CA CYS A 26 5.92 9.13 18.42
C CYS A 26 6.71 9.74 17.24
N PRO A 27 7.13 11.03 17.35
CA PRO A 27 7.89 11.71 16.30
C PRO A 27 9.13 10.92 15.88
N ALA A 28 9.49 11.02 14.59
CA ALA A 28 10.65 10.34 14.02
C ALA A 28 11.98 10.73 14.72
N THR A 29 12.03 11.93 15.32
CA THR A 29 13.16 12.42 16.11
C THR A 29 13.35 11.70 17.46
N THR A 30 12.36 10.91 17.92
CA THR A 30 12.49 10.11 19.13
C THR A 30 13.49 8.98 18.86
N PRO A 31 14.59 8.89 19.63
CA PRO A 31 15.60 7.88 19.39
C PRO A 31 15.04 6.48 19.67
N VAL A 32 15.56 5.50 18.96
CA VAL A 32 15.19 4.08 19.07
C VAL A 32 16.41 3.29 19.54
N PHE A 33 16.20 2.41 20.49
CA PHE A 33 17.20 1.51 21.05
C PHE A 33 16.61 0.11 21.11
N PHE A 34 17.44 -0.90 20.96
CA PHE A 34 17.04 -2.29 21.10
C PHE A 34 17.83 -2.98 22.19
N ASN A 35 17.20 -3.94 22.84
CA ASN A 35 17.80 -4.65 23.97
C ASN A 35 19.04 -5.46 23.57
N ASP A 36 19.07 -5.99 22.37
CA ASP A 36 20.19 -6.74 21.77
C ASP A 36 21.36 -5.85 21.31
N GLN A 37 21.20 -4.52 21.30
CA GLN A 37 22.25 -3.54 20.96
C GLN A 37 22.85 -2.88 22.21
N PHE A 38 22.51 -3.39 23.37
CA PHE A 38 22.70 -2.72 24.66
C PHE A 38 24.14 -2.72 25.21
N GLU A 39 25.04 -3.48 24.65
CA GLU A 39 26.43 -3.52 25.10
C GLU A 39 27.16 -2.17 24.97
N ILE A 40 26.68 -1.30 24.06
CA ILE A 40 27.28 0.00 23.81
C ILE A 40 26.65 1.12 24.66
N PHE A 41 25.40 0.95 25.12
CA PHE A 41 24.63 1.99 25.80
C PHE A 41 24.17 1.51 27.20
N ARG A 42 24.97 1.70 28.22
CA ARG A 42 24.64 1.31 29.60
C ARG A 42 23.43 2.08 30.13
N GLY A 43 22.36 1.36 30.43
CA GLY A 43 21.22 1.82 31.22
C GLY A 43 19.87 1.80 30.49
N ARG A 44 18.89 1.09 31.07
CA ARG A 44 17.47 1.20 30.64
C ARG A 44 17.01 2.63 30.86
N ARG A 45 16.53 3.25 29.80
CA ARG A 45 15.90 4.58 29.86
C ARG A 45 14.42 4.41 30.21
N PRO A 46 13.86 5.23 31.09
CA PRO A 46 12.42 5.20 31.33
C PRO A 46 11.68 5.57 30.03
N PRO A 47 10.55 4.90 29.71
CA PRO A 47 9.73 5.29 28.59
C PRO A 47 9.21 6.72 28.81
N ARG A 48 9.11 7.48 27.72
CA ARG A 48 8.67 8.88 27.76
C ARG A 48 7.18 9.08 27.51
N CYS A 49 6.42 8.00 27.50
CA CYS A 49 4.98 8.07 27.22
C CYS A 49 4.22 6.93 27.91
N ILE A 50 2.96 7.20 28.22
CA ILE A 50 2.03 6.27 28.88
C ILE A 50 1.78 4.98 28.07
N ARG A 51 1.95 5.00 26.75
CA ARG A 51 1.72 3.81 25.89
C ARG A 51 2.65 2.64 26.22
N ALA A 52 3.84 2.93 26.68
CA ALA A 52 4.78 1.90 27.13
C ALA A 52 4.31 1.24 28.44
N ASP A 53 3.65 2.00 29.32
CA ASP A 53 3.12 1.50 30.59
C ASP A 53 1.80 0.75 30.38
N LEU A 54 0.99 1.19 29.42
CA LEU A 54 -0.23 0.51 28.99
C LEU A 54 0.02 -0.69 28.05
N SER A 55 1.29 -1.04 27.78
CA SER A 55 1.65 -2.12 26.85
C SER A 55 1.08 -2.00 25.44
N THR A 56 0.70 -0.77 25.01
CA THR A 56 0.23 -0.48 23.65
C THR A 56 1.37 -0.05 22.72
N CYS A 57 2.61 -0.08 23.20
CA CYS A 57 3.84 0.11 22.44
C CYS A 57 4.95 -0.77 23.05
N LEU A 58 5.71 -1.42 22.19
CA LEU A 58 6.89 -2.21 22.58
C LEU A 58 8.02 -1.37 23.21
N ALA A 59 7.86 -0.04 23.20
CA ALA A 59 8.77 0.93 23.79
C ALA A 59 10.23 0.83 23.33
N PRO A 60 10.50 0.90 22.02
CA PRO A 60 11.87 0.91 21.53
C PRO A 60 12.67 2.15 21.97
N CYS A 61 11.99 3.24 22.37
CA CYS A 61 12.65 4.42 22.94
C CYS A 61 13.27 4.14 24.33
N ALA A 62 12.84 3.08 25.00
CA ALA A 62 13.35 2.64 26.30
C ALA A 62 14.25 1.38 26.19
N GLY A 63 14.49 0.88 24.98
CA GLY A 63 15.29 -0.33 24.78
C GLY A 63 14.63 -1.60 25.34
N ARG A 64 13.28 -1.67 25.36
CA ARG A 64 12.58 -2.87 25.85
C ARG A 64 12.64 -4.04 24.88
N PRO A 65 12.30 -3.87 23.57
CA PRO A 65 12.32 -4.97 22.61
C PRO A 65 13.73 -5.22 22.08
N THR A 66 13.96 -6.43 21.59
CA THR A 66 15.06 -6.72 20.67
C THR A 66 14.77 -6.16 19.28
N SER A 67 15.81 -6.01 18.46
CA SER A 67 15.67 -5.59 17.05
C SER A 67 14.81 -6.59 16.27
N GLY A 68 14.94 -7.89 16.57
CA GLY A 68 14.14 -8.96 15.95
C GLY A 68 12.66 -8.88 16.32
N GLU A 69 12.31 -8.69 17.61
CA GLU A 69 10.91 -8.56 18.05
C GLU A 69 10.22 -7.35 17.42
N TYR A 70 10.90 -6.20 17.43
CA TYR A 70 10.33 -5.00 16.82
C TYR A 70 10.24 -5.13 15.29
N GLY A 71 11.25 -5.75 14.66
CA GLY A 71 11.27 -6.05 13.23
C GLY A 71 10.13 -6.97 12.81
N ALA A 72 9.83 -8.00 13.61
CA ALA A 72 8.69 -8.89 13.35
C ALA A 72 7.35 -8.15 13.40
N ALA A 73 7.15 -7.24 14.36
CA ALA A 73 5.95 -6.41 14.45
C ALA A 73 5.81 -5.48 13.22
N VAL A 74 6.91 -4.87 12.76
CA VAL A 74 6.93 -4.04 11.55
C VAL A 74 6.61 -4.88 10.31
N GLU A 75 7.17 -6.07 10.20
CA GLU A 75 6.92 -6.95 9.04
C GLU A 75 5.47 -7.45 9.04
N LEU A 76 4.90 -7.75 10.21
CA LEU A 76 3.49 -8.09 10.34
C LEU A 76 2.59 -6.93 9.91
N ALA A 77 2.93 -5.69 10.29
CA ALA A 77 2.22 -4.50 9.83
C ALA A 77 2.25 -4.36 8.30
N LYS A 78 3.42 -4.55 7.69
CA LYS A 78 3.55 -4.51 6.22
C LYS A 78 2.67 -5.57 5.55
N ARG A 79 2.74 -6.80 6.02
CA ARG A 79 1.92 -7.90 5.50
C ARG A 79 0.42 -7.64 5.67
N PHE A 80 0.00 -7.06 6.79
CA PHE A 80 -1.38 -6.63 7.01
C PHE A 80 -1.80 -5.56 6.01
N LEU A 81 -1.00 -4.50 5.87
CA LEU A 81 -1.24 -3.44 4.90
C LEU A 81 -1.25 -3.94 3.46
N GLU A 82 -0.62 -5.06 3.18
CA GLU A 82 -0.61 -5.74 1.89
C GLU A 82 -1.78 -6.73 1.69
N GLY A 83 -2.64 -6.90 2.68
CA GLY A 83 -3.72 -7.88 2.66
C GLY A 83 -3.25 -9.33 2.73
N ARG A 84 -2.02 -9.56 3.21
CA ARG A 84 -1.37 -10.88 3.30
C ARG A 84 -1.31 -11.44 4.72
N ALA A 85 -1.81 -10.70 5.70
CA ALA A 85 -1.86 -11.14 7.09
C ALA A 85 -3.17 -10.73 7.75
N GLU A 86 -3.81 -11.69 8.41
CA GLU A 86 -5.03 -11.51 9.18
C GLU A 86 -4.80 -11.65 10.70
N ALA A 87 -3.56 -11.94 11.10
CA ALA A 87 -3.23 -12.15 12.52
C ALA A 87 -3.74 -11.03 13.43
N PRO A 88 -3.55 -9.74 13.12
CA PRO A 88 -4.06 -8.66 13.97
C PRO A 88 -5.58 -8.68 14.18
N LEU A 89 -6.34 -9.12 13.17
CA LEU A 89 -7.79 -9.26 13.26
C LEU A 89 -8.18 -10.46 14.12
N ARG A 90 -7.50 -11.60 13.94
CA ARG A 90 -7.74 -12.82 14.73
C ARG A 90 -7.43 -12.60 16.20
N ASP A 91 -6.33 -11.91 16.51
CA ASP A 91 -5.95 -11.60 17.89
C ASP A 91 -7.01 -10.71 18.57
N LEU A 92 -7.57 -9.72 17.88
CA LEU A 92 -8.68 -8.92 18.40
C LEU A 92 -9.96 -9.74 18.57
N GLN A 93 -10.27 -10.65 17.64
CA GLN A 93 -11.42 -11.54 17.74
C GLN A 93 -11.29 -12.46 18.97
N GLN A 94 -10.12 -13.01 19.21
CA GLN A 94 -9.86 -13.84 20.36
C GLN A 94 -10.01 -13.05 21.67
N GLN A 95 -9.40 -11.88 21.78
CA GLN A 95 -9.52 -11.00 22.95
C GLN A 95 -10.98 -10.62 23.21
N MET A 96 -11.75 -10.33 22.17
CA MET A 96 -13.18 -10.02 22.27
C MET A 96 -13.97 -11.20 22.82
N ALA A 97 -13.71 -12.41 22.32
CA ALA A 97 -14.37 -13.63 22.81
C ALA A 97 -14.01 -13.92 24.27
N GLU A 98 -12.74 -13.73 24.67
CA GLU A 98 -12.29 -13.88 26.05
C GLU A 98 -12.91 -12.84 27.00
N ALA A 99 -13.06 -11.58 26.56
CA ALA A 99 -13.74 -10.54 27.33
C ALA A 99 -15.22 -10.88 27.52
N ALA A 100 -15.91 -11.32 26.46
CA ALA A 100 -17.31 -11.75 26.54
C ALA A 100 -17.50 -12.95 27.47
N ALA A 101 -16.59 -13.93 27.44
CA ALA A 101 -16.62 -15.09 28.33
C ALA A 101 -16.46 -14.71 29.80
N ARG A 102 -15.74 -13.61 30.09
CA ARG A 102 -15.62 -13.03 31.43
C ARG A 102 -16.75 -12.06 31.79
N THR A 103 -17.78 -11.95 30.95
CA THR A 103 -18.91 -11.02 31.10
C THR A 103 -18.50 -9.53 31.09
N ASP A 104 -17.30 -9.20 30.57
CA ASP A 104 -16.84 -7.83 30.39
C ASP A 104 -17.33 -7.30 29.03
N PHE A 105 -18.62 -7.02 28.96
CA PHE A 105 -19.28 -6.65 27.72
C PHE A 105 -18.87 -5.27 27.22
N GLU A 106 -18.49 -4.35 28.10
CA GLU A 106 -18.01 -3.02 27.72
C GLU A 106 -16.67 -3.12 26.98
N TYR A 107 -15.75 -3.92 27.53
CA TYR A 107 -14.46 -4.16 26.88
C TYR A 107 -14.61 -4.98 25.59
N ALA A 108 -15.51 -5.98 25.56
CA ALA A 108 -15.80 -6.72 24.35
C ALA A 108 -16.37 -5.83 23.23
N ALA A 109 -17.25 -4.86 23.57
CA ALA A 109 -17.78 -3.89 22.62
C ALA A 109 -16.67 -2.98 22.07
N LEU A 110 -15.75 -2.53 22.90
CA LEU A 110 -14.59 -1.73 22.47
C LEU A 110 -13.69 -2.51 21.51
N LEU A 111 -13.44 -3.79 21.78
CA LEU A 111 -12.65 -4.68 20.90
C LEU A 111 -13.36 -4.95 19.57
N ARG A 112 -14.70 -5.08 19.58
CA ARG A 112 -15.51 -5.19 18.35
C ARG A 112 -15.32 -3.95 17.47
N ASP A 113 -15.45 -2.76 18.04
CA ASP A 113 -15.34 -1.50 17.30
C ASP A 113 -13.91 -1.31 16.72
N ARG A 114 -12.90 -1.81 17.40
CA ARG A 114 -11.50 -1.87 16.91
C ARG A 114 -11.35 -2.83 15.74
N LEU A 115 -11.92 -4.03 15.88
CA LEU A 115 -11.90 -5.08 14.87
C LEU A 115 -12.57 -4.58 13.58
N GLU A 116 -13.78 -4.05 13.67
CA GLU A 116 -14.52 -3.49 12.53
C GLU A 116 -13.73 -2.39 11.82
N ARG A 117 -13.10 -1.48 12.59
CA ARG A 117 -12.28 -0.40 12.03
C ARG A 117 -11.08 -0.92 11.25
N LEU A 118 -10.35 -1.91 11.79
CA LEU A 118 -9.19 -2.50 11.12
C LEU A 118 -9.60 -3.33 9.91
N GLN A 119 -10.72 -4.03 9.96
CA GLN A 119 -11.25 -4.79 8.83
C GLN A 119 -11.65 -3.87 7.68
N CYS A 120 -12.43 -2.82 7.94
CA CYS A 120 -12.75 -1.80 6.95
C CYS A 120 -11.48 -1.18 6.34
N PHE A 121 -10.47 -0.92 7.15
CA PHE A 121 -9.21 -0.37 6.69
C PHE A 121 -8.48 -1.32 5.74
N GLN A 122 -8.40 -2.60 6.07
CA GLN A 122 -7.77 -3.61 5.22
C GLN A 122 -8.52 -3.76 3.89
N ASP A 123 -9.85 -3.82 3.93
CA ASP A 123 -10.71 -3.91 2.76
C ASP A 123 -10.55 -2.70 1.83
N GLU A 124 -10.49 -1.49 2.40
CA GLU A 124 -10.22 -0.26 1.63
C GLU A 124 -8.84 -0.28 0.95
N LEU A 125 -7.81 -0.81 1.65
CA LEU A 125 -6.47 -0.94 1.09
C LEU A 125 -6.43 -1.94 -0.08
N VAL A 126 -7.05 -3.10 0.10
CA VAL A 126 -7.13 -4.13 -0.94
C VAL A 126 -7.89 -3.61 -2.16
N ALA A 127 -9.06 -3.00 -1.94
CA ALA A 127 -9.85 -2.39 -3.01
C ALA A 127 -9.10 -1.25 -3.73
N PHE A 128 -8.34 -0.45 -2.98
CA PHE A 128 -7.53 0.61 -3.57
C PHE A 128 -6.43 0.05 -4.48
N ARG A 129 -5.74 -1.02 -4.03
CA ARG A 129 -4.73 -1.68 -4.86
C ARG A 129 -5.31 -2.25 -6.14
N GLY A 130 -6.46 -2.91 -6.06
CA GLY A 130 -7.18 -3.38 -7.23
C GLY A 130 -7.43 -2.25 -8.22
N ARG A 131 -7.98 -1.13 -7.75
CA ARG A 131 -8.23 0.05 -8.60
C ARG A 131 -6.97 0.62 -9.24
N VAL A 132 -5.84 0.66 -8.53
CA VAL A 132 -4.55 1.12 -9.09
C VAL A 132 -4.02 0.11 -10.10
N GLN A 133 -4.16 -1.19 -9.84
CA GLN A 133 -3.75 -2.23 -10.78
C GLN A 133 -4.56 -2.19 -12.07
N ASP A 134 -5.87 -1.90 -11.98
CA ASP A 134 -6.76 -1.72 -13.13
C ASP A 134 -6.36 -0.53 -14.02
N LEU A 135 -5.53 0.38 -13.52
CA LEU A 135 -4.92 1.46 -14.28
C LEU A 135 -3.60 1.02 -14.96
N SER A 136 -3.57 -0.22 -15.43
CA SER A 136 -2.43 -0.81 -16.15
C SER A 136 -2.88 -1.24 -17.56
N PHE A 137 -2.60 -0.39 -18.55
CA PHE A 137 -3.05 -0.58 -19.93
C PHE A 137 -2.24 0.28 -20.90
N ILE A 138 -2.43 0.00 -22.19
CA ILE A 138 -1.90 0.80 -23.28
C ILE A 138 -3.02 1.71 -23.76
N TYR A 139 -2.77 3.02 -23.81
CA TYR A 139 -3.75 4.03 -24.20
C TYR A 139 -3.33 4.71 -25.49
N ARG A 140 -4.17 4.56 -26.52
CA ARG A 140 -3.97 5.22 -27.82
C ARG A 140 -4.68 6.57 -27.85
N VAL A 141 -3.93 7.62 -28.15
CA VAL A 141 -4.45 8.98 -28.31
C VAL A 141 -4.23 9.40 -29.76
N PRO A 142 -5.31 9.67 -30.51
CA PRO A 142 -5.17 10.24 -31.84
C PRO A 142 -4.57 11.64 -31.76
N GLY A 143 -3.57 11.87 -32.58
CA GLY A 143 -2.89 13.15 -32.68
C GLY A 143 -3.43 14.00 -33.81
N PHE A 144 -3.01 15.25 -33.86
CA PHE A 144 -3.31 16.14 -34.95
C PHE A 144 -2.48 15.73 -36.17
N ARG A 145 -3.12 15.65 -37.36
CA ARG A 145 -2.46 15.27 -38.64
C ARG A 145 -1.75 13.90 -38.61
N GLY A 146 -2.24 12.96 -37.83
CA GLY A 146 -1.71 11.59 -37.78
C GLY A 146 -0.48 11.43 -36.88
N ASP A 147 -0.19 12.37 -35.98
CA ASP A 147 0.77 12.21 -34.89
C ASP A 147 0.15 11.49 -33.70
N ASP A 148 -0.39 10.30 -33.95
CA ASP A 148 -0.98 9.45 -32.93
C ASP A 148 0.08 8.98 -31.92
N ARG A 149 -0.28 8.97 -30.65
CA ARG A 149 0.59 8.56 -29.56
C ARG A 149 0.04 7.32 -28.85
N VAL A 150 0.97 6.52 -28.33
CA VAL A 150 0.70 5.38 -27.48
C VAL A 150 1.34 5.64 -26.13
N TYR A 151 0.52 5.66 -25.09
CA TYR A 151 0.94 5.79 -23.70
C TYR A 151 0.93 4.40 -23.06
N ILE A 152 2.07 4.00 -22.52
CA ILE A 152 2.18 2.79 -21.69
C ILE A 152 1.95 3.21 -20.25
N ILE A 153 0.77 2.88 -19.73
CA ILE A 153 0.35 3.20 -18.37
C ILE A 153 0.43 1.93 -17.55
N ARG A 154 1.17 1.99 -16.44
CA ARG A 154 1.27 0.90 -15.48
C ARG A 154 1.01 1.43 -14.08
N ARG A 155 -0.02 0.87 -13.41
CA ARG A 155 -0.45 1.24 -12.07
C ARG A 155 -0.73 2.75 -11.95
N GLY A 156 -1.44 3.30 -12.93
CA GLY A 156 -1.82 4.71 -12.97
C GLY A 156 -0.67 5.69 -13.23
N ARG A 157 0.47 5.22 -13.76
CA ARG A 157 1.62 6.05 -14.10
C ARG A 157 2.00 5.88 -15.57
N ILE A 158 2.26 6.97 -16.25
CA ILE A 158 2.78 6.96 -17.62
C ILE A 158 4.25 6.55 -17.56
N ARG A 159 4.54 5.34 -17.99
CA ARG A 159 5.92 4.83 -18.02
C ARG A 159 6.66 5.22 -19.29
N LYS A 160 5.95 5.19 -20.42
CA LYS A 160 6.51 5.59 -21.72
C LYS A 160 5.44 6.23 -22.58
N THR A 161 5.90 7.13 -23.46
CA THR A 161 5.10 7.74 -24.51
C THR A 161 5.81 7.48 -25.85
N LEU A 162 5.14 6.79 -26.75
CA LEU A 162 5.70 6.36 -28.02
C LEU A 162 4.81 6.83 -29.18
N PRO A 163 5.35 7.08 -30.40
CA PRO A 163 4.52 7.28 -31.58
C PRO A 163 3.74 6.00 -31.89
N HIS A 164 2.52 6.14 -32.40
CA HIS A 164 1.73 4.99 -32.85
C HIS A 164 2.44 4.28 -34.01
N PRO A 165 2.66 2.95 -33.93
CA PRO A 165 3.41 2.22 -34.95
C PRO A 165 2.65 2.16 -36.27
N LYS A 166 3.28 2.64 -37.36
CA LYS A 166 2.73 2.63 -38.73
C LYS A 166 3.26 1.46 -39.57
N SER A 167 4.24 0.69 -39.06
CA SER A 167 4.81 -0.47 -39.74
C SER A 167 4.95 -1.66 -38.80
N SER A 168 5.09 -2.88 -39.36
CA SER A 168 5.30 -4.10 -38.55
C SER A 168 6.57 -4.04 -37.71
N LYS A 169 7.67 -3.47 -38.26
CA LYS A 169 8.92 -3.26 -37.52
C LYS A 169 8.76 -2.29 -36.36
N ALA A 170 8.00 -1.18 -36.56
CA ALA A 170 7.69 -0.23 -35.49
C ALA A 170 6.79 -0.87 -34.44
N ARG A 171 5.82 -1.69 -34.86
CA ARG A 171 4.94 -2.43 -33.95
C ARG A 171 5.71 -3.42 -33.06
N ALA A 172 6.69 -4.14 -33.62
CA ALA A 172 7.57 -5.01 -32.85
C ALA A 172 8.34 -4.23 -31.76
N ARG A 173 8.94 -3.09 -32.12
CA ARG A 173 9.66 -2.24 -31.17
C ARG A 173 8.76 -1.73 -30.03
N VAL A 174 7.53 -1.31 -30.35
CA VAL A 174 6.56 -0.87 -29.33
C VAL A 174 6.20 -2.04 -28.42
N ALA A 175 6.04 -3.23 -28.97
CA ALA A 175 5.74 -4.43 -28.19
C ALA A 175 6.89 -4.79 -27.23
N ASP A 176 8.14 -4.71 -27.65
CA ASP A 176 9.31 -4.96 -26.78
C ASP A 176 9.38 -3.94 -25.62
N GLN A 177 9.00 -2.68 -25.90
CA GLN A 177 8.90 -1.64 -24.87
C GLN A 177 7.75 -1.88 -23.90
N ILE A 178 6.62 -2.40 -24.36
CA ILE A 178 5.49 -2.79 -23.50
C ILE A 178 5.93 -3.96 -22.60
N GLU A 179 6.49 -5.02 -23.21
CA GLU A 179 6.96 -6.20 -22.49
C GLU A 179 7.96 -5.83 -21.39
N SER A 180 9.00 -5.07 -21.72
CA SER A 180 10.00 -4.60 -20.75
C SER A 180 9.36 -3.79 -19.61
N THR A 181 8.41 -2.91 -19.93
CA THR A 181 7.74 -2.07 -18.93
C THR A 181 6.87 -2.89 -17.97
N PHE A 182 6.21 -3.93 -18.46
CA PHE A 182 5.36 -4.78 -17.62
C PHE A 182 6.11 -5.90 -16.93
N ALA A 183 7.28 -6.32 -17.45
CA ALA A 183 8.19 -7.29 -16.81
C ALA A 183 9.02 -6.69 -15.66
N GLU A 184 9.18 -5.36 -15.60
CA GLU A 184 9.88 -4.73 -14.48
C GLU A 184 9.26 -5.18 -13.17
N LEU A 185 10.07 -5.78 -12.29
CA LEU A 185 9.64 -6.10 -10.93
C LEU A 185 9.27 -4.79 -10.23
N ASP A 186 8.07 -4.75 -9.66
CA ASP A 186 7.73 -3.68 -8.72
C ASP A 186 8.67 -3.82 -7.52
N MET A 187 9.77 -3.09 -7.56
CA MET A 187 10.58 -2.84 -6.39
C MET A 187 9.63 -2.27 -5.33
N GLY A 188 9.27 -3.09 -4.35
CA GLY A 188 8.32 -2.89 -3.26
C GLY A 188 7.93 -1.46 -2.88
N PRO A 189 7.23 -1.22 -1.82
CA PRO A 189 6.71 0.10 -1.46
C PRO A 189 7.82 1.05 -0.98
N ALA A 190 8.77 1.36 -1.83
CA ALA A 190 9.45 2.64 -1.72
C ALA A 190 8.33 3.68 -1.82
N GLY A 191 8.13 4.45 -0.77
CA GLY A 191 7.00 5.36 -0.65
C GLY A 191 6.77 6.15 -1.93
N LEU A 192 5.54 6.22 -2.38
CA LEU A 192 5.16 7.03 -3.53
C LEU A 192 5.59 8.47 -3.27
N ARG A 193 6.36 9.04 -4.17
CA ARG A 193 6.65 10.47 -4.13
C ARG A 193 5.37 11.27 -4.38
N PRO A 194 5.24 12.48 -3.86
CA PRO A 194 4.04 13.31 -4.05
C PRO A 194 3.64 13.46 -5.53
N GLU A 195 4.62 13.61 -6.43
CA GLU A 195 4.40 13.74 -7.87
C GLU A 195 3.79 12.46 -8.47
N GLU A 196 4.24 11.30 -8.03
CA GLU A 196 3.73 10.00 -8.45
C GLU A 196 2.28 9.79 -7.98
N ALA A 197 1.98 10.24 -6.76
CA ALA A 197 0.63 10.21 -6.23
C ALA A 197 -0.32 11.11 -7.03
N ALA A 198 0.14 12.31 -7.39
CA ALA A 198 -0.63 13.25 -8.21
C ALA A 198 -0.91 12.68 -9.61
N GLU A 199 0.07 12.02 -10.23
CA GLU A 199 -0.09 11.38 -11.54
C GLU A 199 -1.14 10.25 -11.51
N ILE A 200 -1.09 9.37 -10.50
CA ILE A 200 -2.07 8.30 -10.32
C ILE A 200 -3.48 8.87 -10.18
N LEU A 201 -3.64 9.91 -9.36
CA LEU A 201 -4.94 10.56 -9.16
C LEU A 201 -5.45 11.23 -10.44
N LEU A 202 -4.56 11.88 -11.19
CA LEU A 202 -4.90 12.51 -12.46
C LEU A 202 -5.38 11.49 -13.49
N ILE A 203 -4.66 10.38 -13.66
CA ILE A 203 -5.03 9.29 -14.57
C ILE A 203 -6.36 8.65 -14.15
N ALA A 204 -6.53 8.35 -12.86
CA ALA A 204 -7.78 7.80 -12.35
C ALA A 204 -8.96 8.74 -12.61
N GLN A 205 -8.79 10.05 -12.35
CA GLN A 205 -9.81 11.06 -12.59
C GLN A 205 -10.11 11.22 -14.07
N TRP A 206 -9.09 11.21 -14.94
CA TRP A 206 -9.28 11.30 -16.39
C TRP A 206 -10.22 10.23 -16.92
N PHE A 207 -9.95 8.96 -16.61
CA PHE A 207 -10.78 7.84 -17.08
C PHE A 207 -12.14 7.75 -16.40
N ARG A 208 -12.28 8.27 -15.17
CA ARG A 208 -13.56 8.40 -14.50
C ARG A 208 -14.47 9.44 -15.17
N LEU A 209 -13.91 10.60 -15.50
CA LEU A 209 -14.68 11.69 -16.14
C LEU A 209 -14.92 11.45 -17.63
N ARG A 210 -14.13 10.59 -18.27
CA ARG A 210 -14.19 10.31 -19.71
C ARG A 210 -14.29 8.81 -19.99
N PRO A 211 -15.39 8.14 -19.65
CA PRO A 211 -15.51 6.68 -19.80
C PRO A 211 -15.39 6.20 -21.25
N ARG A 212 -15.68 7.07 -22.23
CA ARG A 212 -15.48 6.77 -23.65
C ARG A 212 -14.02 6.57 -24.03
N GLU A 213 -13.07 7.21 -23.31
CA GLU A 213 -11.64 7.05 -23.55
C GLU A 213 -11.14 5.65 -23.13
N ARG A 214 -11.83 4.97 -22.21
CA ARG A 214 -11.52 3.56 -21.88
C ARG A 214 -11.65 2.62 -23.08
N LYS A 215 -12.47 2.93 -24.05
CA LYS A 215 -12.57 2.15 -25.31
C LYS A 215 -11.31 2.22 -26.16
N ARG A 216 -10.44 3.19 -25.91
CA ARG A 216 -9.15 3.38 -26.60
C ARG A 216 -7.99 2.75 -25.83
N THR A 217 -8.27 2.07 -24.72
CA THR A 217 -7.27 1.36 -23.94
C THR A 217 -7.26 -0.11 -24.34
N THR A 218 -6.07 -0.70 -24.36
CA THR A 218 -5.86 -2.12 -24.64
C THR A 218 -5.08 -2.73 -23.47
N PRO A 219 -5.57 -3.82 -22.87
CA PRO A 219 -4.78 -4.56 -21.88
C PRO A 219 -3.47 -5.08 -22.51
N PRO A 220 -2.38 -5.18 -21.76
CA PRO A 220 -1.09 -5.64 -22.27
C PRO A 220 -1.19 -6.98 -23.00
N ASP A 221 -1.91 -7.94 -22.43
CA ASP A 221 -2.06 -9.28 -22.98
C ASP A 221 -2.72 -9.29 -24.36
N ARG A 222 -3.71 -8.43 -24.58
CA ARG A 222 -4.38 -8.30 -25.88
C ARG A 222 -3.49 -7.63 -26.93
N TRP A 223 -2.64 -6.71 -26.54
CA TRP A 223 -1.67 -6.12 -27.46
C TRP A 223 -0.71 -7.16 -28.02
N PHE A 224 -0.35 -8.17 -27.24
CA PHE A 224 0.49 -9.29 -27.68
C PHE A 224 -0.29 -10.31 -28.53
N ALA A 225 -1.57 -10.56 -28.22
CA ALA A 225 -2.42 -11.48 -28.97
C ALA A 225 -2.65 -11.03 -30.42
N GLU A 226 -2.77 -9.73 -30.69
CA GLU A 226 -2.85 -9.16 -32.02
C GLU A 226 -1.56 -9.29 -32.85
N LYS A 227 -0.51 -9.85 -32.27
CA LYS A 227 0.81 -10.10 -32.90
C LYS A 227 0.92 -11.43 -33.64
N ARG A 228 0.03 -12.41 -33.42
CA ARG A 228 0.12 -13.68 -34.14
C ARG A 228 -0.51 -13.50 -35.53
N PRO A 229 0.31 -13.45 -36.62
CA PRO A 229 -0.23 -13.71 -37.94
C PRO A 229 -0.68 -15.17 -37.96
N ALA A 230 -1.83 -15.42 -38.56
CA ALA A 230 -2.31 -16.76 -38.87
C ALA A 230 -1.33 -17.48 -39.80
#